data_21fa76d1ecadcc5cc869314afa698deb
#
_entry.id   21fa76d1ecadcc5cc869314afa698deb
#
_cell.length_a   1.000
_cell.length_b   1.000
_cell.length_c   1.000
_cell.angle_alpha   90.00
_cell.angle_beta   90.00
_cell.angle_gamma   90.00
#
_symmetry.space_group_name_H-M   'P 1'
#
loop_
_entity.id
_entity.type
_entity.pdbx_description
1 polymer ?
#
loop_
_entity_poly.entity_id
_entity_poly.type
_entity_poly.pdbx_seq_one_letter_code
_entity_poly.pdbx_strand_id
1 'polypeptide(L)'
;RGIINLKWCRPGQAAVGDAFDWVRRLTGQNNFGALTQEAAQLPPGSEGVSCIDWFNGCRTPLMDGRVTGQFSGLTMNHRPVHLYRAAMEASAFGVRWIVDLLKEHGVPVTRFVASGGLPHHNPLLVQIYADVLGETIEVPASKQGPALGAAILGALAAGEKAGFSSAE
;
A
#
# COMPACT_ATOMS: atom_id res chain seq x y z
N ARG A 1 12.76 27.13 5.06
CA ARG A 1 12.56 26.05 4.06
C ARG A 1 13.63 25.02 4.33
N GLY A 2 13.33 23.99 5.15
CA GLY A 2 14.26 22.90 5.42
C GLY A 2 14.41 22.03 4.17
N ILE A 3 15.62 21.80 3.73
CA ILE A 3 15.95 20.82 2.69
C ILE A 3 15.71 19.46 3.32
N ILE A 4 14.63 18.79 2.97
CA ILE A 4 14.41 17.39 3.35
C ILE A 4 15.41 16.57 2.54
N ASN A 5 16.41 16.01 3.21
CA ASN A 5 17.38 15.11 2.57
C ASN A 5 16.69 13.75 2.36
N LEU A 6 16.05 13.59 1.21
CA LEU A 6 15.24 12.42 0.86
C LEU A 6 16.05 11.11 0.79
N LYS A 7 17.39 11.16 0.73
CA LYS A 7 18.24 9.95 0.78
C LYS A 7 18.04 9.12 2.05
N TRP A 8 17.55 9.71 3.12
CA TRP A 8 17.32 9.05 4.41
C TRP A 8 15.85 9.03 4.81
N CYS A 9 14.95 9.54 3.98
CA CYS A 9 13.53 9.50 4.23
C CYS A 9 13.00 8.09 3.94
N ARG A 10 12.29 7.49 4.88
CA ARG A 10 11.49 6.29 4.66
C ARG A 10 10.05 6.73 4.41
N PRO A 11 9.67 7.00 3.17
CA PRO A 11 8.30 7.37 2.85
C PRO A 11 7.36 6.21 3.18
N GLY A 12 6.14 6.53 3.55
CA GLY A 12 5.15 5.51 3.86
C GLY A 12 3.78 6.11 4.14
N GLN A 13 2.77 5.27 3.97
CA GLN A 13 1.40 5.56 4.37
C GLN A 13 1.17 5.15 5.83
N ALA A 14 0.21 5.81 6.50
CA ALA A 14 -0.02 5.60 7.93
C ALA A 14 -0.85 4.33 8.22
N ALA A 15 -1.74 3.92 7.31
CA ALA A 15 -2.59 2.74 7.49
C ALA A 15 -3.05 2.24 6.12
N VAL A 16 -2.69 1.04 5.72
CA VAL A 16 -3.17 0.40 4.48
C VAL A 16 -4.05 -0.79 4.84
N GLY A 17 -3.47 -1.87 5.34
CA GLY A 17 -4.22 -3.07 5.74
C GLY A 17 -5.25 -2.78 6.84
N ASP A 18 -4.89 -1.94 7.81
CA ASP A 18 -5.77 -1.54 8.91
C ASP A 18 -6.99 -0.76 8.41
N ALA A 19 -6.82 0.10 7.39
CA ALA A 19 -7.94 0.82 6.77
C ALA A 19 -8.91 -0.15 6.07
N PHE A 20 -8.40 -1.18 5.40
CA PHE A 20 -9.24 -2.20 4.76
C PHE A 20 -10.01 -3.02 5.78
N ASP A 21 -9.39 -3.40 6.90
CA ASP A 21 -10.07 -4.09 7.99
C ASP A 21 -11.09 -3.19 8.68
N TRP A 22 -10.78 -1.93 8.85
CA TRP A 22 -11.72 -0.96 9.39
C TRP A 22 -12.96 -0.83 8.50
N VAL A 23 -12.81 -0.67 7.17
CA VAL A 23 -13.95 -0.62 6.22
C VAL A 23 -14.78 -1.90 6.31
N ARG A 24 -14.12 -3.06 6.33
CA ARG A 24 -14.79 -4.35 6.48
C ARG A 24 -15.66 -4.41 7.75
N ARG A 25 -15.09 -4.04 8.90
CA ARG A 25 -15.79 -4.02 10.19
C ARG A 25 -16.92 -2.99 10.23
N LEU A 26 -16.65 -1.77 9.76
CA LEU A 26 -17.61 -0.68 9.71
C LEU A 26 -18.87 -1.05 8.90
N THR A 27 -18.69 -1.82 7.84
CA THR A 27 -19.77 -2.24 6.94
C THR A 27 -20.36 -3.61 7.27
N GLY A 28 -19.98 -4.21 8.41
CA GLY A 28 -20.49 -5.50 8.87
C GLY A 28 -20.08 -6.70 8.02
N GLN A 29 -19.03 -6.57 7.22
CA GLN A 29 -18.52 -7.66 6.38
C GLN A 29 -17.63 -8.60 7.20
N ASN A 30 -17.86 -9.91 7.09
CA ASN A 30 -17.11 -10.91 7.87
C ASN A 30 -16.03 -11.64 7.08
N ASN A 31 -16.04 -11.54 5.74
CA ASN A 31 -15.15 -12.31 4.88
C ASN A 31 -14.40 -11.41 3.88
N PHE A 32 -13.10 -11.27 4.08
CA PHE A 32 -12.23 -10.53 3.16
C PHE A 32 -12.20 -11.12 1.75
N GLY A 33 -12.19 -12.46 1.64
CA GLY A 33 -12.11 -13.14 0.35
C GLY A 33 -13.32 -12.83 -0.52
N ALA A 34 -14.53 -12.92 0.04
CA ALA A 34 -15.77 -12.57 -0.65
C ALA A 34 -15.78 -11.10 -1.07
N LEU A 35 -15.40 -10.21 -0.15
CA LEU A 35 -15.36 -8.78 -0.41
C LEU A 35 -14.35 -8.43 -1.52
N THR A 36 -13.20 -9.08 -1.54
CA THR A 36 -12.18 -8.92 -2.59
C THR A 36 -12.67 -9.46 -3.95
N GLN A 37 -13.36 -10.61 -3.96
CA GLN A 37 -13.92 -11.17 -5.19
C GLN A 37 -15.00 -10.27 -5.79
N GLU A 38 -15.89 -9.71 -4.97
CA GLU A 38 -16.86 -8.72 -5.44
C GLU A 38 -16.17 -7.44 -5.93
N ALA A 39 -15.17 -6.94 -5.22
CA ALA A 39 -14.42 -5.75 -5.61
C ALA A 39 -13.72 -5.91 -6.95
N ALA A 40 -13.28 -7.13 -7.28
CA ALA A 40 -12.67 -7.42 -8.58
C ALA A 40 -13.65 -7.30 -9.77
N GLN A 41 -14.93 -7.36 -9.52
CA GLN A 41 -15.97 -7.19 -10.55
C GLN A 41 -16.33 -5.73 -10.81
N LEU A 42 -15.99 -4.83 -9.89
CA LEU A 42 -16.22 -3.40 -10.08
C LEU A 42 -15.22 -2.82 -11.10
N PRO A 43 -15.62 -1.84 -11.89
CA PRO A 43 -14.69 -1.11 -12.74
C PRO A 43 -13.71 -0.25 -11.90
N PRO A 44 -12.55 0.14 -12.44
CA PRO A 44 -11.71 1.17 -11.85
C PRO A 44 -12.51 2.45 -11.56
N GLY A 45 -12.20 3.10 -10.43
CA GLY A 45 -12.93 4.28 -9.95
C GLY A 45 -14.17 3.93 -9.15
N SER A 46 -14.38 2.65 -8.82
CA SER A 46 -15.41 2.18 -7.87
C SER A 46 -16.80 2.78 -8.12
N GLU A 47 -17.21 2.88 -9.40
CA GLU A 47 -18.47 3.47 -9.85
C GLU A 47 -18.71 4.90 -9.35
N GLY A 48 -17.62 5.70 -9.19
CA GLY A 48 -17.67 7.09 -8.76
C GLY A 48 -17.45 7.32 -7.28
N VAL A 49 -17.26 6.26 -6.48
CA VAL A 49 -16.83 6.40 -5.08
C VAL A 49 -15.34 6.63 -5.04
N SER A 50 -14.93 7.75 -4.47
CA SER A 50 -13.52 8.06 -4.21
C SER A 50 -13.24 8.09 -2.71
N CYS A 51 -11.96 7.86 -2.36
CA CYS A 51 -11.51 7.83 -0.99
C CYS A 51 -10.22 8.63 -0.83
N ILE A 52 -10.07 9.28 0.32
CA ILE A 52 -8.81 9.79 0.83
C ILE A 52 -8.43 8.91 2.02
N ASP A 53 -7.30 8.19 1.93
CA ASP A 53 -6.91 7.14 2.88
C ASP A 53 -6.21 7.63 4.16
N TRP A 54 -6.37 8.90 4.52
CA TRP A 54 -5.70 9.50 5.68
C TRP A 54 -6.39 9.20 7.01
N PHE A 55 -6.87 7.98 7.19
CA PHE A 55 -7.59 7.57 8.41
C PHE A 55 -6.74 7.59 9.69
N ASN A 56 -5.42 7.56 9.55
CA ASN A 56 -4.44 7.77 10.63
C ASN A 56 -3.49 8.93 10.31
N GLY A 57 -4.00 9.99 9.68
CA GLY A 57 -3.20 11.11 9.20
C GLY A 57 -2.43 10.79 7.91
N CYS A 58 -1.69 11.76 7.41
CA CYS A 58 -0.83 11.65 6.24
C CYS A 58 0.65 11.70 6.67
N ARG A 59 1.33 10.54 6.69
CA ARG A 59 2.74 10.48 7.04
C ARG A 59 3.62 11.10 5.94
N THR A 60 3.45 10.67 4.70
CA THR A 60 4.17 11.20 3.55
C THR A 60 3.16 11.57 2.46
N PRO A 61 3.23 12.78 1.89
CA PRO A 61 4.28 13.80 2.07
C PRO A 61 3.98 14.86 3.13
N LEU A 62 2.77 14.93 3.70
CA LEU A 62 2.33 16.08 4.50
C LEU A 62 2.93 16.12 5.90
N MET A 63 3.32 14.97 6.47
CA MET A 63 3.78 14.84 7.87
C MET A 63 2.78 15.42 8.87
N ASP A 64 1.48 15.30 8.59
CA ASP A 64 0.40 15.85 9.42
C ASP A 64 -0.54 14.74 9.91
N GLY A 65 -0.54 14.49 11.21
CA GLY A 65 -1.43 13.53 11.86
C GLY A 65 -2.85 14.05 12.10
N ARG A 66 -3.15 15.31 11.80
CA ARG A 66 -4.48 15.92 12.02
C ARG A 66 -5.40 15.77 10.82
N VAL A 67 -4.85 15.49 9.64
CA VAL A 67 -5.68 15.25 8.46
C VAL A 67 -6.44 13.94 8.61
N THR A 68 -7.61 13.86 8.01
CA THR A 68 -8.51 12.71 8.15
C THR A 68 -8.90 12.13 6.80
N GLY A 69 -9.24 10.85 6.79
CA GLY A 69 -9.75 10.15 5.64
C GLY A 69 -11.20 10.54 5.31
N GLN A 70 -11.58 10.32 4.06
CA GLN A 70 -12.91 10.66 3.58
C GLN A 70 -13.33 9.72 2.45
N PHE A 71 -14.63 9.38 2.41
CA PHE A 71 -15.28 8.85 1.22
C PHE A 71 -16.19 9.90 0.62
N SER A 72 -16.20 10.00 -0.72
CA SER A 72 -17.06 10.92 -1.46
C SER A 72 -17.68 10.23 -2.69
N GLY A 73 -18.70 10.85 -3.28
CA GLY A 73 -19.41 10.30 -4.43
C GLY A 73 -20.45 9.22 -4.08
N LEU A 74 -20.80 9.05 -2.80
CA LEU A 74 -21.74 8.03 -2.36
C LEU A 74 -23.18 8.36 -2.81
N THR A 75 -23.86 7.34 -3.31
CA THR A 75 -25.30 7.33 -3.59
C THR A 75 -25.94 6.12 -2.91
N MET A 76 -27.26 6.04 -2.93
CA MET A 76 -28.01 4.91 -2.34
C MET A 76 -27.77 3.57 -3.08
N ASN A 77 -27.18 3.59 -4.27
CA ASN A 77 -26.84 2.37 -5.03
C ASN A 77 -25.52 1.72 -4.59
N HIS A 78 -24.70 2.44 -3.83
CA HIS A 78 -23.40 1.92 -3.42
C HIS A 78 -23.54 0.93 -2.26
N ARG A 79 -22.71 -0.10 -2.28
CA ARG A 79 -22.61 -1.18 -1.32
C ARG A 79 -21.25 -1.16 -0.63
N PRO A 80 -21.05 -1.91 0.45
CA PRO A 80 -19.75 -2.00 1.15
C PRO A 80 -18.55 -2.24 0.25
N VAL A 81 -18.73 -3.03 -0.80
CA VAL A 81 -17.68 -3.36 -1.78
C VAL A 81 -17.10 -2.13 -2.50
N HIS A 82 -17.92 -1.10 -2.73
CA HIS A 82 -17.45 0.14 -3.37
C HIS A 82 -16.51 0.93 -2.45
N LEU A 83 -16.84 1.01 -1.14
CA LEU A 83 -15.94 1.64 -0.17
C LEU A 83 -14.63 0.86 -0.04
N TYR A 84 -14.72 -0.48 -0.04
CA TYR A 84 -13.52 -1.32 0.06
C TYR A 84 -12.62 -1.15 -1.16
N ARG A 85 -13.18 -1.15 -2.38
CA ARG A 85 -12.41 -0.91 -3.60
C ARG A 85 -11.84 0.51 -3.65
N ALA A 86 -12.64 1.53 -3.33
CA ALA A 86 -12.18 2.92 -3.27
C ALA A 86 -11.03 3.11 -2.26
N ALA A 87 -11.06 2.42 -1.12
CA ALA A 87 -9.95 2.45 -0.16
C ALA A 87 -8.67 1.81 -0.73
N MET A 88 -8.77 0.69 -1.47
CA MET A 88 -7.63 0.09 -2.15
C MET A 88 -7.04 1.04 -3.22
N GLU A 89 -7.89 1.63 -4.04
CA GLU A 89 -7.48 2.59 -5.06
C GLU A 89 -6.82 3.83 -4.43
N ALA A 90 -7.39 4.38 -3.35
CA ALA A 90 -6.81 5.50 -2.61
C ALA A 90 -5.41 5.17 -2.08
N SER A 91 -5.20 3.98 -1.53
CA SER A 91 -3.89 3.57 -1.05
C SER A 91 -2.86 3.48 -2.18
N ALA A 92 -3.27 3.03 -3.38
CA ALA A 92 -2.42 2.99 -4.56
C ALA A 92 -2.05 4.40 -5.05
N PHE A 93 -3.03 5.32 -5.09
CA PHE A 93 -2.77 6.72 -5.43
C PHE A 93 -1.87 7.41 -4.41
N GLY A 94 -1.99 7.08 -3.12
CA GLY A 94 -1.08 7.57 -2.09
C GLY A 94 0.36 7.13 -2.32
N VAL A 95 0.59 5.87 -2.73
CA VAL A 95 1.93 5.40 -3.12
C VAL A 95 2.40 6.09 -4.39
N ARG A 96 1.53 6.27 -5.39
CA ARG A 96 1.87 7.00 -6.62
C ARG A 96 2.35 8.41 -6.31
N TRP A 97 1.65 9.14 -5.46
CA TRP A 97 2.06 10.48 -5.04
C TRP A 97 3.44 10.49 -4.38
N ILE A 98 3.72 9.51 -3.50
CA ILE A 98 5.05 9.34 -2.89
C ILE A 98 6.12 9.09 -3.95
N VAL A 99 5.86 8.22 -4.92
CA VAL A 99 6.79 7.89 -6.01
C VAL A 99 7.06 9.10 -6.90
N ASP A 100 6.03 9.84 -7.27
CA ASP A 100 6.16 11.03 -8.09
C ASP A 100 7.01 12.09 -7.36
N LEU A 101 6.77 12.30 -6.06
CA LEU A 101 7.58 13.19 -5.24
C LEU A 101 9.05 12.76 -5.17
N LEU A 102 9.33 11.47 -5.03
CA LEU A 102 10.70 10.95 -5.05
C LEU A 102 11.39 11.21 -6.39
N LYS A 103 10.68 10.95 -7.50
CA LYS A 103 11.18 11.19 -8.87
C LYS A 103 11.45 12.69 -9.10
N GLU A 104 10.55 13.58 -8.67
CA GLU A 104 10.72 15.05 -8.75
C GLU A 104 11.97 15.54 -8.00
N HIS A 105 12.36 14.86 -6.93
CA HIS A 105 13.57 15.18 -6.16
C HIS A 105 14.81 14.39 -6.61
N GLY A 106 14.77 13.77 -7.78
CA GLY A 106 15.92 13.07 -8.37
C GLY A 106 16.25 11.72 -7.74
N VAL A 107 15.33 11.14 -6.97
CA VAL A 107 15.50 9.77 -6.44
C VAL A 107 15.00 8.78 -7.49
N PRO A 108 15.88 7.92 -8.05
CA PRO A 108 15.46 6.95 -9.03
C PRO A 108 14.60 5.87 -8.37
N VAL A 109 13.40 5.65 -8.91
CA VAL A 109 12.54 4.53 -8.55
C VAL A 109 12.39 3.67 -9.78
N THR A 110 13.10 2.53 -9.81
CA THR A 110 13.23 1.69 -11.00
C THR A 110 12.62 0.30 -10.83
N ARG A 111 12.23 -0.07 -9.62
CA ARG A 111 11.71 -1.40 -9.33
C ARG A 111 10.70 -1.34 -8.18
N PHE A 112 9.62 -2.12 -8.31
CA PHE A 112 8.61 -2.25 -7.29
C PHE A 112 8.51 -3.70 -6.83
N VAL A 113 8.68 -3.91 -5.52
CA VAL A 113 8.59 -5.23 -4.90
C VAL A 113 7.58 -5.16 -3.77
N ALA A 114 6.48 -5.89 -3.89
CA ALA A 114 5.46 -6.00 -2.85
C ALA A 114 5.76 -7.21 -1.96
N SER A 115 6.16 -6.96 -0.71
CA SER A 115 6.50 -8.01 0.26
C SER A 115 5.53 -8.05 1.44
N GLY A 116 5.56 -9.15 2.19
CA GLY A 116 4.67 -9.39 3.34
C GLY A 116 3.42 -10.18 2.97
N GLY A 117 2.47 -10.29 3.88
CA GLY A 117 1.28 -11.13 3.71
C GLY A 117 0.26 -10.57 2.71
N LEU A 118 0.09 -9.26 2.70
CA LEU A 118 -1.00 -8.61 1.95
C LEU A 118 -0.97 -8.90 0.44
N PRO A 119 0.18 -8.83 -0.27
CA PRO A 119 0.24 -9.15 -1.69
C PRO A 119 -0.13 -10.60 -2.02
N HIS A 120 0.17 -11.53 -1.13
CA HIS A 120 -0.15 -12.94 -1.32
C HIS A 120 -1.63 -13.27 -1.08
N HIS A 121 -2.32 -12.46 -0.27
CA HIS A 121 -3.73 -12.70 0.07
C HIS A 121 -4.69 -11.82 -0.72
N ASN A 122 -4.19 -10.78 -1.39
CA ASN A 122 -5.02 -9.85 -2.16
C ASN A 122 -4.38 -9.52 -3.52
N PRO A 123 -4.48 -10.41 -4.52
CA PRO A 123 -3.95 -10.15 -5.86
C PRO A 123 -4.60 -8.95 -6.56
N LEU A 124 -5.88 -8.65 -6.26
CA LEU A 124 -6.55 -7.47 -6.78
C LEU A 124 -5.84 -6.19 -6.36
N LEU A 125 -5.40 -6.11 -5.09
CA LEU A 125 -4.66 -4.97 -4.60
C LEU A 125 -3.35 -4.77 -5.37
N VAL A 126 -2.61 -5.86 -5.62
CA VAL A 126 -1.36 -5.81 -6.40
C VAL A 126 -1.63 -5.30 -7.82
N GLN A 127 -2.71 -5.76 -8.45
CA GLN A 127 -3.12 -5.29 -9.78
C GLN A 127 -3.47 -3.81 -9.77
N ILE A 128 -4.27 -3.34 -8.80
CA ILE A 128 -4.62 -1.91 -8.67
C ILE A 128 -3.35 -1.05 -8.53
N TYR A 129 -2.39 -1.50 -7.73
CA TYR A 129 -1.11 -0.78 -7.58
C TYR A 129 -0.32 -0.76 -8.89
N ALA A 130 -0.25 -1.88 -9.61
CA ALA A 130 0.42 -1.95 -10.89
C ALA A 130 -0.22 -1.00 -11.92
N ASP A 131 -1.54 -0.98 -11.99
CA ASP A 131 -2.30 -0.12 -12.89
C ASP A 131 -2.09 1.37 -12.57
N VAL A 132 -2.17 1.75 -11.29
CA VAL A 132 -2.01 3.14 -10.85
C VAL A 132 -0.57 3.62 -11.03
N LEU A 133 0.41 2.78 -10.76
CA LEU A 133 1.83 3.12 -10.93
C LEU A 133 2.26 3.08 -12.41
N GLY A 134 1.56 2.32 -13.25
CA GLY A 134 1.96 2.04 -14.62
C GLY A 134 3.22 1.18 -14.70
N GLU A 135 3.45 0.32 -13.69
CA GLU A 135 4.71 -0.42 -13.52
C GLU A 135 4.42 -1.88 -13.11
N THR A 136 5.36 -2.76 -13.45
CA THR A 136 5.30 -4.15 -12.98
C THR A 136 5.65 -4.22 -11.50
N ILE A 137 4.84 -4.97 -10.72
CA ILE A 137 5.11 -5.23 -9.32
C ILE A 137 5.53 -6.69 -9.14
N GLU A 138 6.72 -6.89 -8.62
CA GLU A 138 7.22 -8.21 -8.27
C GLU A 138 6.70 -8.64 -6.90
N VAL A 139 6.22 -9.87 -6.80
CA VAL A 139 5.81 -10.47 -5.52
C VAL A 139 6.77 -11.61 -5.21
N PRO A 140 7.63 -11.49 -4.18
CA PRO A 140 8.57 -12.55 -3.81
C PRO A 140 7.85 -13.83 -3.40
N ALA A 141 8.47 -14.99 -3.63
CA ALA A 141 7.91 -16.27 -3.21
C ALA A 141 7.74 -16.39 -1.68
N SER A 142 8.60 -15.71 -0.92
CA SER A 142 8.53 -15.71 0.55
C SER A 142 7.37 -14.88 1.05
N LYS A 143 6.44 -15.53 1.77
CA LYS A 143 5.33 -14.86 2.45
C LYS A 143 5.75 -14.11 3.72
N GLN A 144 6.95 -14.38 4.23
CA GLN A 144 7.51 -13.84 5.46
C GLN A 144 8.72 -12.93 5.18
N GLY A 145 8.63 -12.06 4.18
CA GLY A 145 9.71 -11.17 3.76
C GLY A 145 10.41 -10.43 4.90
N PRO A 146 9.69 -9.74 5.81
CA PRO A 146 10.31 -9.05 6.95
C PRO A 146 11.09 -9.98 7.88
N ALA A 147 10.56 -11.17 8.18
CA ALA A 147 11.24 -12.16 9.02
C ALA A 147 12.49 -12.72 8.35
N LEU A 148 12.41 -12.99 7.04
CA LEU A 148 13.56 -13.41 6.26
C LEU A 148 14.66 -12.33 6.25
N GLY A 149 14.31 -11.07 6.02
CA GLY A 149 15.26 -9.97 6.08
C GLY A 149 15.92 -9.82 7.44
N ALA A 150 15.17 -9.96 8.53
CA ALA A 150 15.74 -9.96 9.88
C ALA A 150 16.69 -11.15 10.12
N ALA A 151 16.35 -12.34 9.63
CA ALA A 151 17.22 -13.51 9.72
C ALA A 151 18.52 -13.34 8.94
N ILE A 152 18.45 -12.77 7.72
CA ILE A 152 19.64 -12.44 6.91
C ILE A 152 20.55 -11.47 7.66
N LEU A 153 20.00 -10.38 8.18
CA LEU A 153 20.77 -9.40 8.96
C LEU A 153 21.39 -10.02 10.22
N GLY A 154 20.65 -10.91 10.90
CA GLY A 154 21.17 -11.65 12.08
C GLY A 154 22.34 -12.57 11.71
N ALA A 155 22.25 -13.31 10.61
CA ALA A 155 23.32 -14.18 10.13
C ALA A 155 24.59 -13.38 9.72
N LEU A 156 24.41 -12.24 9.05
CA LEU A 156 25.52 -11.34 8.73
C LEU A 156 26.19 -10.79 10.00
N ALA A 157 25.41 -10.40 11.00
CA ALA A 157 25.95 -9.90 12.28
C ALA A 157 26.69 -10.99 13.07
N ALA A 158 26.26 -12.23 12.96
CA ALA A 158 26.96 -13.39 13.57
C ALA A 158 28.24 -13.80 12.85
N GLY A 159 28.58 -13.17 11.73
CA GLY A 159 29.75 -13.50 10.93
C GLY A 159 29.61 -14.77 10.07
N GLU A 160 28.40 -15.28 9.96
CA GLU A 160 28.10 -16.39 9.05
C GLU A 160 28.18 -15.93 7.59
N LYS A 161 29.25 -16.34 6.91
CA LYS A 161 29.50 -15.95 5.50
C LYS A 161 28.76 -16.83 4.47
N ALA A 162 27.89 -17.73 4.91
CA ALA A 162 27.23 -18.69 4.04
C ALA A 162 26.19 -18.00 3.14
N GLY A 163 26.62 -17.51 2.00
CA GLY A 163 25.74 -17.17 0.88
C GLY A 163 25.22 -15.73 0.80
N PHE A 164 25.49 -14.87 1.79
CA PHE A 164 25.07 -13.48 1.76
C PHE A 164 26.30 -12.57 1.82
N SER A 165 26.85 -12.20 0.67
CA SER A 165 27.98 -11.25 0.60
C SER A 165 27.52 -9.79 0.75
N SER A 166 26.23 -9.52 0.57
CA SER A 166 25.57 -8.22 0.79
C SER A 166 24.10 -8.42 1.11
N ALA A 167 23.47 -7.43 1.70
CA ALA A 167 22.02 -7.40 1.95
C ALA A 167 21.22 -6.89 0.73
N GLU A 168 21.70 -7.13 -0.49
CA GLU A 168 21.02 -6.80 -1.75
C GLU A 168 19.86 -7.74 -2.07
#